data_32222c96f61a28c05dc954970137b271
#
_entry.id   32222c96f61a28c05dc954970137b271
#
_cell.length_a   1.000
_cell.length_b   1.000
_cell.length_c   1.000
_cell.angle_alpha   90.00
_cell.angle_beta   90.00
_cell.angle_gamma   90.00
#
_symmetry.space_group_name_H-M   'P 1'
#
loop_
_entity.id
_entity.type
_entity.pdbx_description
1 polymer ?
#
loop_
_entity_poly.entity_id
_entity_poly.type
_entity_poly.pdbx_seq_one_letter_code
_entity_poly.pdbx_strand_id
1 'polypeptide(L)'
;MSGIQQIHDVGARALDWLYEHRAGFRLDDDPPPEVGVLDRFKPLGELALISKVIFREGVAGSRQAALARKLLDHAWHELLGSGSRLVDGQRREPLCPVPMEVYVPFRELGFREPNLEAAVRLNHRLGSWGALEVVPVRRLGLSAMERRFGVEPSMPLDEAYRRTWLSRQPEPWTVEGNIGYDITHTVFHLTDWGANPAGLPADVADYLALWLPVWLDDWLDLGRWDLLGELLVVDACLPEPTLDPAAWAGFAGAQQQDGAMPVMGGMPEGDEESVFDLVYHPTLVAAFASALALSRALSDLAAPAPA
;
A
#
# COMPACT_ATOMS: atom_id res chain seq x y z
N MET A 1 -24.85 8.80 -10.82
CA MET A 1 -24.50 8.19 -9.51
C MET A 1 -23.88 9.28 -8.65
N SER A 2 -24.02 9.26 -7.32
CA SER A 2 -23.27 10.18 -6.48
C SER A 2 -21.78 9.81 -6.53
N GLY A 3 -20.88 10.79 -6.34
CA GLY A 3 -19.43 10.51 -6.33
C GLY A 3 -19.04 9.41 -5.32
N ILE A 4 -19.66 9.41 -4.13
CA ILE A 4 -19.45 8.39 -3.09
C ILE A 4 -19.84 6.98 -3.58
N GLN A 5 -20.96 6.86 -4.33
CA GLN A 5 -21.36 5.57 -4.87
C GLN A 5 -20.36 5.05 -5.90
N GLN A 6 -19.82 5.93 -6.72
CA GLN A 6 -18.78 5.56 -7.71
C GLN A 6 -17.51 5.08 -7.03
N ILE A 7 -17.04 5.79 -5.98
CA ILE A 7 -15.89 5.38 -5.17
C ILE A 7 -16.13 3.99 -4.56
N HIS A 8 -17.32 3.77 -3.97
CA HIS A 8 -17.69 2.47 -3.42
C HIS A 8 -17.64 1.35 -4.46
N ASP A 9 -18.18 1.58 -5.65
CA ASP A 9 -18.27 0.57 -6.71
C ASP A 9 -16.89 0.19 -7.25
N VAL A 10 -15.95 1.16 -7.34
CA VAL A 10 -14.55 0.89 -7.69
C VAL A 10 -13.92 -0.09 -6.70
N GLY A 11 -13.98 0.21 -5.40
CA GLY A 11 -13.39 -0.64 -4.38
C GLY A 11 -14.04 -2.02 -4.25
N ALA A 12 -15.37 -2.07 -4.40
CA ALA A 12 -16.11 -3.34 -4.32
C ALA A 12 -15.70 -4.30 -5.44
N ARG A 13 -15.67 -3.80 -6.70
CA ARG A 13 -15.25 -4.60 -7.86
C ARG A 13 -13.79 -5.02 -7.78
N ALA A 14 -12.89 -4.10 -7.39
CA ALA A 14 -11.48 -4.44 -7.19
C ALA A 14 -11.28 -5.54 -6.15
N LEU A 15 -11.97 -5.45 -5.02
CA LEU A 15 -11.86 -6.45 -3.95
C LEU A 15 -12.47 -7.80 -4.34
N ASP A 16 -13.53 -7.82 -5.12
CA ASP A 16 -14.11 -9.04 -5.69
C ASP A 16 -13.11 -9.72 -6.64
N TRP A 17 -12.51 -8.96 -7.55
CA TRP A 17 -11.49 -9.46 -8.46
C TRP A 17 -10.29 -10.06 -7.71
N LEU A 18 -9.76 -9.34 -6.71
CA LEU A 18 -8.65 -9.82 -5.89
C LEU A 18 -8.98 -11.14 -5.17
N TYR A 19 -10.21 -11.27 -4.69
CA TYR A 19 -10.64 -12.49 -4.03
C TYR A 19 -10.82 -13.66 -5.02
N GLU A 20 -11.34 -13.41 -6.20
CA GLU A 20 -11.50 -14.41 -7.25
C GLU A 20 -10.13 -14.90 -7.76
N HIS A 21 -9.18 -13.98 -7.95
CA HIS A 21 -7.83 -14.27 -8.45
C HIS A 21 -6.79 -14.50 -7.34
N ARG A 22 -7.21 -14.71 -6.09
CA ARG A 22 -6.28 -14.85 -4.94
C ARG A 22 -5.25 -15.98 -5.09
N ALA A 23 -5.51 -16.98 -5.92
CA ALA A 23 -4.56 -18.04 -6.23
C ALA A 23 -3.34 -17.54 -7.02
N GLY A 24 -3.47 -16.42 -7.74
CA GLY A 24 -2.37 -15.79 -8.47
C GLY A 24 -1.25 -15.28 -7.55
N PHE A 25 -1.57 -14.99 -6.28
CA PHE A 25 -0.56 -14.59 -5.28
C PHE A 25 0.28 -15.77 -4.76
N ARG A 26 0.16 -16.97 -5.34
CA ARG A 26 0.93 -18.13 -4.89
C ARG A 26 2.44 -17.89 -5.00
N LEU A 27 3.17 -18.43 -4.04
CA LEU A 27 4.63 -18.47 -4.11
C LEU A 27 5.07 -19.68 -4.92
N ASP A 28 6.05 -19.49 -5.80
CA ASP A 28 6.75 -20.59 -6.43
C ASP A 28 7.48 -21.40 -5.34
N ASP A 29 7.33 -22.75 -5.38
CA ASP A 29 7.97 -23.65 -4.43
C ASP A 29 9.47 -23.83 -4.75
N ASP A 30 9.86 -23.71 -6.02
CA ASP A 30 11.25 -23.81 -6.48
C ASP A 30 11.60 -22.62 -7.38
N PRO A 31 11.68 -21.39 -6.81
CA PRO A 31 11.96 -20.21 -7.60
C PRO A 31 13.38 -20.25 -8.17
N PRO A 32 13.60 -19.71 -9.37
CA PRO A 32 14.94 -19.57 -9.94
C PRO A 32 15.90 -18.89 -8.95
N PRO A 33 17.17 -19.30 -8.90
CA PRO A 33 18.15 -18.78 -7.94
C PRO A 33 18.31 -17.25 -7.96
N GLU A 34 18.06 -16.62 -9.11
CA GLU A 34 18.12 -15.17 -9.31
C GLU A 34 16.94 -14.41 -8.74
N VAL A 35 15.82 -15.08 -8.45
CA VAL A 35 14.65 -14.45 -7.83
C VAL A 35 14.90 -14.25 -6.34
N GLY A 36 15.08 -12.99 -5.94
CA GLY A 36 15.31 -12.61 -4.56
C GLY A 36 14.05 -12.73 -3.68
N VAL A 37 14.28 -12.67 -2.37
CA VAL A 37 13.19 -12.68 -1.38
C VAL A 37 12.24 -11.49 -1.60
N LEU A 38 12.76 -10.32 -1.99
CA LEU A 38 11.94 -9.15 -2.27
C LEU A 38 10.90 -9.45 -3.36
N ASP A 39 11.35 -9.88 -4.53
CA ASP A 39 10.45 -10.06 -5.70
C ASP A 39 9.42 -11.15 -5.43
N ARG A 40 9.86 -12.21 -4.74
CA ARG A 40 9.00 -13.34 -4.38
C ARG A 40 7.88 -12.98 -3.41
N PHE A 41 8.14 -12.16 -2.40
CA PHE A 41 7.17 -11.85 -1.35
C PHE A 41 6.43 -10.52 -1.54
N LYS A 42 6.86 -9.65 -2.46
CA LYS A 42 6.26 -8.34 -2.70
C LYS A 42 4.74 -8.41 -2.91
N PRO A 43 4.19 -9.26 -3.81
CA PRO A 43 2.75 -9.32 -4.03
C PRO A 43 1.96 -9.68 -2.75
N LEU A 44 2.48 -10.62 -1.96
CA LEU A 44 1.85 -11.01 -0.69
C LEU A 44 1.94 -9.94 0.39
N GLY A 45 3.04 -9.18 0.42
CA GLY A 45 3.20 -8.05 1.33
C GLY A 45 2.19 -6.94 1.04
N GLU A 46 2.00 -6.61 -0.23
CA GLU A 46 1.02 -5.64 -0.68
C GLU A 46 -0.41 -6.10 -0.40
N LEU A 47 -0.72 -7.35 -0.74
CA LEU A 47 -2.02 -7.96 -0.42
C LEU A 47 -2.32 -7.91 1.08
N ALA A 48 -1.38 -8.31 1.92
CA ALA A 48 -1.56 -8.34 3.38
C ALA A 48 -1.77 -6.94 3.95
N LEU A 49 -0.94 -5.99 3.54
CA LEU A 49 -1.00 -4.62 4.02
C LEU A 49 -2.30 -3.94 3.62
N ILE A 50 -2.66 -4.00 2.34
CA ILE A 50 -3.87 -3.36 1.82
C ILE A 50 -5.13 -4.04 2.37
N SER A 51 -5.17 -5.36 2.42
CA SER A 51 -6.30 -6.07 3.04
C SER A 51 -6.46 -5.71 4.52
N LYS A 52 -5.36 -5.54 5.27
CA LYS A 52 -5.41 -5.05 6.66
C LYS A 52 -6.00 -3.63 6.72
N VAL A 53 -5.61 -2.73 5.81
CA VAL A 53 -6.16 -1.38 5.76
C VAL A 53 -7.66 -1.42 5.46
N ILE A 54 -8.08 -2.17 4.45
CA ILE A 54 -9.51 -2.32 4.10
C ILE A 54 -10.29 -2.90 5.28
N PHE A 55 -9.73 -3.88 6.00
CA PHE A 55 -10.36 -4.45 7.19
C PHE A 55 -10.49 -3.43 8.33
N ARG A 56 -9.50 -2.55 8.50
CA ARG A 56 -9.50 -1.46 9.50
C ARG A 56 -10.53 -0.38 9.16
N GLU A 57 -10.54 0.10 7.92
CA GLU A 57 -11.38 1.21 7.46
C GLU A 57 -12.81 0.79 7.14
N GLY A 58 -13.00 -0.49 6.85
CA GLY A 58 -14.31 -1.02 6.49
C GLY A 58 -15.31 -0.95 7.65
N VAL A 59 -16.57 -0.67 7.29
CA VAL A 59 -17.67 -0.77 8.27
C VAL A 59 -17.73 -2.20 8.80
N ALA A 60 -17.71 -2.36 10.12
CA ALA A 60 -17.76 -3.67 10.77
C ALA A 60 -18.99 -4.47 10.28
N GLY A 61 -18.75 -5.71 9.84
CA GLY A 61 -19.80 -6.57 9.28
C GLY A 61 -20.12 -6.33 7.81
N SER A 62 -19.46 -5.36 7.14
CA SER A 62 -19.61 -5.17 5.70
C SER A 62 -19.02 -6.32 4.88
N ARG A 63 -19.51 -6.47 3.65
CA ARG A 63 -18.98 -7.46 2.70
C ARG A 63 -17.49 -7.22 2.42
N GLN A 64 -17.06 -5.99 2.27
CA GLN A 64 -15.67 -5.60 2.02
C GLN A 64 -14.75 -6.01 3.18
N ALA A 65 -15.13 -5.70 4.42
CA ALA A 65 -14.37 -6.13 5.60
C ALA A 65 -14.28 -7.67 5.70
N ALA A 66 -15.37 -8.37 5.37
CA ALA A 66 -15.39 -9.83 5.36
C ALA A 66 -14.49 -10.42 4.27
N LEU A 67 -14.45 -9.85 3.05
CA LEU A 67 -13.56 -10.29 1.98
C LEU A 67 -12.10 -9.99 2.30
N ALA A 68 -11.79 -8.80 2.81
CA ALA A 68 -10.44 -8.45 3.25
C ALA A 68 -9.92 -9.43 4.31
N ARG A 69 -10.77 -9.80 5.28
CA ARG A 69 -10.42 -10.83 6.27
C ARG A 69 -10.17 -12.19 5.63
N LYS A 70 -10.99 -12.62 4.68
CA LYS A 70 -10.78 -13.89 3.96
C LYS A 70 -9.49 -13.90 3.14
N LEU A 71 -9.13 -12.77 2.51
CA LEU A 71 -7.85 -12.63 1.81
C LEU A 71 -6.67 -12.77 2.76
N LEU A 72 -6.72 -12.13 3.94
CA LEU A 72 -5.70 -12.26 4.98
C LEU A 72 -5.57 -13.70 5.49
N ASP A 73 -6.70 -14.35 5.78
CA ASP A 73 -6.69 -15.74 6.25
C ASP A 73 -6.13 -16.69 5.18
N HIS A 74 -6.50 -16.51 3.90
CA HIS A 74 -5.97 -17.27 2.79
C HIS A 74 -4.46 -17.03 2.60
N ALA A 75 -4.02 -15.77 2.58
CA ALA A 75 -2.59 -15.45 2.44
C ALA A 75 -1.77 -16.05 3.58
N TRP A 76 -2.25 -15.97 4.81
CA TRP A 76 -1.53 -16.52 5.96
C TRP A 76 -1.45 -18.03 5.96
N HIS A 77 -2.60 -18.71 5.82
CA HIS A 77 -2.66 -20.16 6.00
C HIS A 77 -2.23 -20.92 4.76
N GLU A 78 -2.74 -20.53 3.58
CA GLU A 78 -2.52 -21.28 2.34
C GLU A 78 -1.23 -20.85 1.62
N LEU A 79 -0.97 -19.53 1.51
CA LEU A 79 0.15 -19.05 0.71
C LEU A 79 1.46 -18.93 1.52
N LEU A 80 1.38 -18.51 2.78
CA LEU A 80 2.55 -18.36 3.65
C LEU A 80 2.81 -19.56 4.57
N GLY A 81 1.96 -20.60 4.52
CA GLY A 81 2.10 -21.78 5.37
C GLY A 81 2.14 -21.43 6.87
N SER A 82 1.22 -20.56 7.30
CA SER A 82 1.18 -19.98 8.65
C SER A 82 2.49 -19.28 9.07
N GLY A 83 3.18 -18.67 8.10
CA GLY A 83 4.40 -17.89 8.30
C GLY A 83 5.69 -18.68 8.09
N SER A 84 5.66 -20.00 7.91
CA SER A 84 6.87 -20.83 7.75
C SER A 84 7.69 -20.39 6.53
N ARG A 85 7.05 -20.02 5.42
CA ARG A 85 7.73 -19.53 4.21
C ARG A 85 8.48 -18.21 4.45
N LEU A 86 7.98 -17.35 5.34
CA LEU A 86 8.68 -16.12 5.74
C LEU A 86 9.93 -16.45 6.59
N VAL A 87 9.86 -17.48 7.44
CA VAL A 87 11.04 -17.97 8.19
C VAL A 87 12.11 -18.44 7.22
N ASP A 88 11.74 -19.20 6.19
CA ASP A 88 12.70 -19.69 5.20
C ASP A 88 13.29 -18.55 4.37
N GLY A 89 12.48 -17.57 3.96
CA GLY A 89 12.95 -16.35 3.30
C GLY A 89 13.96 -15.58 4.18
N GLN A 90 13.64 -15.40 5.46
CA GLN A 90 14.55 -14.70 6.40
C GLN A 90 15.87 -15.45 6.66
N ARG A 91 15.84 -16.78 6.61
CA ARG A 91 17.06 -17.61 6.70
C ARG A 91 17.89 -17.55 5.44
N ARG A 92 17.26 -17.53 4.28
CA ARG A 92 17.91 -17.44 2.97
C ARG A 92 18.62 -16.09 2.80
N GLU A 93 17.95 -15.01 3.17
CA GLU A 93 18.47 -13.64 3.08
C GLU A 93 18.33 -12.92 4.43
N PRO A 94 19.28 -13.13 5.36
CA PRO A 94 19.18 -12.62 6.73
C PRO A 94 19.04 -11.09 6.83
N LEU A 95 19.60 -10.34 5.88
CA LEU A 95 19.55 -8.88 5.85
C LEU A 95 18.37 -8.32 5.05
N CYS A 96 17.57 -9.18 4.39
CA CYS A 96 16.38 -8.73 3.69
C CYS A 96 15.27 -8.38 4.70
N PRO A 97 14.74 -7.14 4.72
CA PRO A 97 13.68 -6.75 5.65
C PRO A 97 12.30 -7.26 5.24
N VAL A 98 12.12 -7.71 4.01
CA VAL A 98 10.81 -8.05 3.41
C VAL A 98 10.04 -9.10 4.22
N PRO A 99 10.63 -10.20 4.75
CA PRO A 99 9.87 -11.13 5.58
C PRO A 99 9.25 -10.48 6.82
N MET A 100 9.95 -9.53 7.45
CA MET A 100 9.41 -8.74 8.56
C MET A 100 8.27 -7.83 8.09
N GLU A 101 8.44 -7.16 6.96
CA GLU A 101 7.46 -6.21 6.41
C GLU A 101 6.16 -6.90 6.01
N VAL A 102 6.25 -8.06 5.37
CA VAL A 102 5.09 -8.91 5.05
C VAL A 102 4.39 -9.41 6.32
N TYR A 103 5.16 -9.72 7.36
CA TYR A 103 4.63 -10.26 8.61
C TYR A 103 3.92 -9.21 9.48
N VAL A 104 4.38 -7.95 9.48
CA VAL A 104 3.84 -6.90 10.36
C VAL A 104 2.33 -6.77 10.29
N PRO A 105 1.67 -6.68 9.12
CA PRO A 105 0.21 -6.63 9.01
C PRO A 105 -0.50 -7.82 9.70
N PHE A 106 0.02 -9.02 9.52
CA PHE A 106 -0.53 -10.22 10.16
C PHE A 106 -0.35 -10.20 11.66
N ARG A 107 0.85 -9.83 12.13
CA ARG A 107 1.16 -9.74 13.56
C ARG A 107 0.23 -8.76 14.29
N GLU A 108 -0.08 -7.63 13.69
CA GLU A 108 -1.01 -6.64 14.25
C GLU A 108 -2.44 -7.17 14.36
N LEU A 109 -2.82 -8.11 13.50
CA LEU A 109 -4.12 -8.81 13.53
C LEU A 109 -4.14 -10.06 14.42
N GLY A 110 -3.05 -10.33 15.15
CA GLY A 110 -2.97 -11.43 16.10
C GLY A 110 -2.37 -12.73 15.58
N PHE A 111 -1.99 -12.82 14.30
CA PHE A 111 -1.23 -13.97 13.79
C PHE A 111 0.16 -14.01 14.40
N ARG A 112 0.73 -15.19 14.59
CA ARG A 112 2.03 -15.36 15.26
C ARG A 112 2.89 -16.41 14.58
N GLU A 113 4.18 -16.07 14.36
CA GLU A 113 5.25 -17.01 13.96
C GLU A 113 6.50 -16.73 14.81
N PRO A 114 6.67 -17.45 15.95
CA PRO A 114 7.74 -17.18 16.91
C PRO A 114 9.15 -17.32 16.33
N ASN A 115 9.37 -18.24 15.38
CA ASN A 115 10.69 -18.43 14.78
C ASN A 115 11.09 -17.24 13.90
N LEU A 116 10.13 -16.65 13.17
CA LEU A 116 10.34 -15.43 12.40
C LEU A 116 10.65 -14.26 13.36
N GLU A 117 9.87 -14.11 14.42
CA GLU A 117 10.09 -13.05 15.40
C GLU A 117 11.49 -13.14 16.04
N ALA A 118 11.94 -14.37 16.35
CA ALA A 118 13.28 -14.59 16.87
C ALA A 118 14.37 -14.26 15.85
N ALA A 119 14.20 -14.69 14.60
CA ALA A 119 15.14 -14.42 13.52
C ALA A 119 15.27 -12.92 13.22
N VAL A 120 14.15 -12.20 13.10
CA VAL A 120 14.13 -10.75 12.88
C VAL A 120 14.84 -10.02 14.03
N ARG A 121 14.54 -10.35 15.29
CA ARG A 121 15.21 -9.74 16.45
C ARG A 121 16.71 -10.04 16.52
N LEU A 122 17.13 -11.22 16.06
CA LEU A 122 18.55 -11.56 15.98
C LEU A 122 19.24 -10.73 14.88
N ASN A 123 18.69 -10.73 13.68
CA ASN A 123 19.26 -10.05 12.52
C ASN A 123 19.32 -8.53 12.73
N HIS A 124 18.30 -7.95 13.33
CA HIS A 124 18.23 -6.51 13.65
C HIS A 124 19.38 -6.06 14.58
N ARG A 125 19.97 -6.95 15.39
CA ARG A 125 21.13 -6.62 16.23
C ARG A 125 22.46 -6.66 15.48
N LEU A 126 22.49 -7.15 14.26
CA LEU A 126 23.71 -7.19 13.45
C LEU A 126 24.08 -5.78 12.99
N GLY A 127 25.38 -5.43 13.08
CA GLY A 127 25.85 -4.14 12.55
C GLY A 127 25.57 -3.96 11.05
N SER A 128 25.55 -5.07 10.30
CA SER A 128 25.19 -5.07 8.87
C SER A 128 23.73 -4.69 8.60
N TRP A 129 22.80 -4.95 9.53
CA TRP A 129 21.42 -4.47 9.39
C TRP A 129 21.33 -2.94 9.40
N GLY A 130 22.00 -2.29 10.36
CA GLY A 130 22.07 -0.82 10.43
C GLY A 130 22.83 -0.20 9.24
N ALA A 131 23.71 -0.97 8.60
CA ALA A 131 24.50 -0.54 7.44
C ALA A 131 23.83 -0.77 6.09
N LEU A 132 22.58 -1.27 6.04
CA LEU A 132 21.86 -1.45 4.79
C LEU A 132 21.75 -0.14 4.01
N GLU A 133 22.21 -0.15 2.76
CA GLU A 133 22.08 0.97 1.82
C GLU A 133 20.78 0.82 1.03
N VAL A 134 19.88 1.76 1.23
CA VAL A 134 18.58 1.82 0.56
C VAL A 134 18.23 3.27 0.22
N VAL A 135 17.41 3.48 -0.80
CA VAL A 135 16.92 4.82 -1.14
C VAL A 135 16.14 5.46 0.02
N PRO A 136 16.09 6.79 0.12
CA PRO A 136 15.53 7.48 1.29
C PRO A 136 14.11 7.07 1.67
N VAL A 137 13.20 6.98 0.71
CA VAL A 137 11.81 6.56 0.98
C VAL A 137 11.74 5.13 1.50
N ARG A 138 12.57 4.24 0.98
CA ARG A 138 12.68 2.86 1.45
C ARG A 138 13.25 2.78 2.88
N ARG A 139 14.19 3.69 3.23
CA ARG A 139 14.70 3.82 4.61
C ARG A 139 13.61 4.26 5.57
N LEU A 140 12.77 5.23 5.17
CA LEU A 140 11.62 5.65 5.97
C LEU A 140 10.66 4.48 6.22
N GLY A 141 10.34 3.73 5.16
CA GLY A 141 9.49 2.54 5.24
C GLY A 141 10.04 1.48 6.19
N LEU A 142 11.33 1.16 6.09
CA LEU A 142 11.99 0.20 6.97
C LEU A 142 11.90 0.66 8.43
N SER A 143 12.24 1.91 8.73
CA SER A 143 12.17 2.46 10.09
C SER A 143 10.74 2.44 10.67
N ALA A 144 9.73 2.71 9.83
CA ALA A 144 8.34 2.60 10.24
C ALA A 144 7.93 1.15 10.56
N MET A 145 8.37 0.18 9.75
CA MET A 145 8.08 -1.24 9.95
C MET A 145 8.81 -1.82 11.17
N GLU A 146 10.06 -1.43 11.40
CA GLU A 146 10.82 -1.80 12.61
C GLU A 146 10.09 -1.37 13.88
N ARG A 147 9.60 -0.11 13.90
CA ARG A 147 8.80 0.40 15.03
C ARG A 147 7.51 -0.39 15.22
N ARG A 148 6.79 -0.69 14.15
CA ARG A 148 5.54 -1.50 14.20
C ARG A 148 5.80 -2.94 14.61
N PHE A 149 6.94 -3.50 14.20
CA PHE A 149 7.38 -4.82 14.66
C PHE A 149 7.77 -4.81 16.15
N GLY A 150 8.11 -3.67 16.72
CA GLY A 150 8.49 -3.51 18.14
C GLY A 150 9.98 -3.74 18.38
N VAL A 151 10.82 -3.30 17.45
CA VAL A 151 12.27 -3.10 17.63
C VAL A 151 12.60 -1.63 17.46
N GLU A 152 13.76 -1.19 17.99
CA GLU A 152 14.23 0.19 17.82
C GLU A 152 14.54 0.43 16.34
N PRO A 153 14.01 1.49 15.71
CA PRO A 153 14.33 1.80 14.33
C PRO A 153 15.84 1.95 14.09
N SER A 154 16.34 1.32 13.02
CA SER A 154 17.76 1.44 12.61
C SER A 154 18.15 2.89 12.22
N MET A 155 17.17 3.72 11.91
CA MET A 155 17.28 5.16 11.78
C MET A 155 16.04 5.81 12.38
N PRO A 156 16.16 6.89 13.19
CA PRO A 156 14.99 7.64 13.67
C PRO A 156 14.08 8.08 12.53
N LEU A 157 12.75 7.95 12.71
CA LEU A 157 11.77 8.24 11.64
C LEU A 157 11.88 9.67 11.11
N ASP A 158 12.10 10.64 11.98
CA ASP A 158 12.26 12.04 11.60
C ASP A 158 13.55 12.28 10.81
N GLU A 159 14.62 11.54 11.10
CA GLU A 159 15.86 11.57 10.32
C GLU A 159 15.66 10.92 8.94
N ALA A 160 15.01 9.76 8.90
CA ALA A 160 14.70 9.07 7.65
C ALA A 160 13.81 9.95 6.74
N TYR A 161 12.77 10.57 7.31
CA TYR A 161 11.89 11.49 6.59
C TYR A 161 12.66 12.68 6.00
N ARG A 162 13.52 13.37 6.78
CA ARG A 162 14.28 14.52 6.29
C ARG A 162 15.20 14.23 5.10
N ARG A 163 15.40 12.97 4.76
CA ARG A 163 16.17 12.52 3.59
C ARG A 163 15.31 12.28 2.37
N THR A 164 13.97 12.20 2.51
CA THR A 164 13.06 11.96 1.38
C THR A 164 12.94 13.18 0.47
N TRP A 165 12.50 12.95 -0.77
CA TRP A 165 12.22 14.01 -1.73
C TRP A 165 11.16 14.97 -1.19
N LEU A 166 10.04 14.43 -0.69
CA LEU A 166 8.91 15.21 -0.21
C LEU A 166 9.25 16.15 0.96
N SER A 167 10.21 15.76 1.82
CA SER A 167 10.66 16.61 2.95
C SER A 167 11.30 17.93 2.52
N ARG A 168 11.69 18.05 1.25
CA ARG A 168 12.32 19.25 0.68
C ARG A 168 11.33 20.15 -0.05
N GLN A 169 10.11 19.64 -0.32
CA GLN A 169 9.09 20.37 -1.09
C GLN A 169 9.67 21.04 -2.34
N PRO A 170 10.35 20.29 -3.21
CA PRO A 170 11.01 20.87 -4.37
C PRO A 170 9.99 21.33 -5.41
N GLU A 171 10.49 21.86 -6.52
CA GLU A 171 9.65 22.38 -7.60
C GLU A 171 8.67 21.32 -8.12
N PRO A 172 7.35 21.56 -8.02
CA PRO A 172 6.31 20.56 -8.28
C PRO A 172 6.25 20.07 -9.73
N TRP A 173 6.78 20.86 -10.67
CA TRP A 173 6.83 20.48 -12.10
C TRP A 173 7.98 19.50 -12.43
N THR A 174 8.79 19.12 -11.44
CA THR A 174 9.84 18.10 -11.60
C THR A 174 9.33 16.70 -11.26
N VAL A 175 8.07 16.55 -10.87
CA VAL A 175 7.48 15.27 -10.50
C VAL A 175 7.29 14.42 -11.76
N GLU A 176 8.03 13.31 -11.82
CA GLU A 176 7.88 12.25 -12.81
C GLU A 176 7.53 10.93 -12.11
N GLY A 177 7.35 9.82 -12.86
CA GLY A 177 6.83 8.58 -12.32
C GLY A 177 7.49 8.09 -11.03
N ASN A 178 8.83 8.00 -11.00
CA ASN A 178 9.55 7.52 -9.82
C ASN A 178 9.39 8.48 -8.62
N ILE A 179 9.44 9.78 -8.88
CA ILE A 179 9.22 10.80 -7.83
C ILE A 179 7.77 10.74 -7.32
N GLY A 180 6.80 10.48 -8.21
CA GLY A 180 5.42 10.24 -7.82
C GLY A 180 5.30 9.13 -6.77
N TYR A 181 5.95 7.99 -7.00
CA TYR A 181 5.99 6.91 -6.01
C TYR A 181 6.78 7.27 -4.74
N ASP A 182 7.85 8.06 -4.82
CA ASP A 182 8.55 8.56 -3.64
C ASP A 182 7.64 9.45 -2.78
N ILE A 183 6.79 10.27 -3.41
CA ILE A 183 5.79 11.10 -2.72
C ILE A 183 4.74 10.21 -2.03
N THR A 184 4.10 9.32 -2.78
CA THR A 184 3.00 8.50 -2.27
C THR A 184 3.44 7.64 -1.10
N HIS A 185 4.57 6.95 -1.22
CA HIS A 185 5.10 6.10 -0.16
C HIS A 185 5.60 6.90 1.05
N THR A 186 6.14 8.12 0.85
CA THR A 186 6.47 9.00 1.98
C THR A 186 5.22 9.33 2.79
N VAL A 187 4.13 9.71 2.13
CA VAL A 187 2.85 9.99 2.78
C VAL A 187 2.31 8.74 3.49
N PHE A 188 2.33 7.58 2.83
CA PHE A 188 1.84 6.33 3.42
C PHE A 188 2.57 5.98 4.72
N HIS A 189 3.89 6.12 4.76
CA HIS A 189 4.67 5.82 5.95
C HIS A 189 4.47 6.84 7.07
N LEU A 190 4.30 8.13 6.75
CA LEU A 190 4.07 9.18 7.74
C LEU A 190 2.68 9.09 8.35
N THR A 191 1.68 8.74 7.54
CA THR A 191 0.27 8.65 7.98
C THR A 191 -0.14 7.27 8.49
N ASP A 192 0.80 6.33 8.61
CA ASP A 192 0.48 4.91 8.89
C ASP A 192 -0.63 4.38 7.98
N TRP A 193 -0.42 4.55 6.66
CA TRP A 193 -1.37 4.09 5.63
C TRP A 193 -2.78 4.66 5.85
N GLY A 194 -2.85 5.96 6.11
CA GLY A 194 -4.07 6.72 6.32
C GLY A 194 -4.68 6.62 7.73
N ALA A 195 -4.12 5.81 8.65
CA ALA A 195 -4.61 5.71 10.03
C ALA A 195 -4.39 6.98 10.86
N ASN A 196 -3.37 7.76 10.53
CA ASN A 196 -2.94 8.94 11.26
C ASN A 196 -2.65 10.12 10.32
N PRO A 197 -3.64 10.81 9.79
CA PRO A 197 -3.41 12.00 8.95
C PRO A 197 -2.56 13.08 9.65
N ALA A 198 -2.66 13.20 10.97
CA ALA A 198 -1.85 14.14 11.77
C ALA A 198 -0.35 13.77 11.83
N GLY A 199 0.06 12.62 11.32
CA GLY A 199 1.46 12.24 11.14
C GLY A 199 2.15 13.00 10.01
N LEU A 200 1.39 13.66 9.13
CA LEU A 200 1.90 14.49 8.06
C LEU A 200 2.26 15.89 8.62
N PRO A 201 3.49 16.39 8.41
CA PRO A 201 3.83 17.78 8.79
C PRO A 201 2.92 18.79 8.09
N ALA A 202 2.51 19.85 8.81
CA ALA A 202 1.53 20.82 8.31
C ALA A 202 1.97 21.49 7.00
N ASP A 203 3.24 21.89 6.92
CA ASP A 203 3.82 22.50 5.71
C ASP A 203 3.84 21.56 4.51
N VAL A 204 3.99 20.25 4.75
CA VAL A 204 3.88 19.22 3.69
C VAL A 204 2.43 18.99 3.29
N ALA A 205 1.50 19.00 4.25
CA ALA A 205 0.07 18.90 3.95
C ALA A 205 -0.37 20.09 3.07
N ASP A 206 0.07 21.31 3.40
CA ASP A 206 -0.21 22.53 2.61
C ASP A 206 0.39 22.43 1.19
N TYR A 207 1.64 21.96 1.08
CA TYR A 207 2.28 21.73 -0.23
C TYR A 207 1.52 20.71 -1.08
N LEU A 208 1.13 19.58 -0.48
CA LEU A 208 0.35 18.56 -1.18
C LEU A 208 -1.04 19.06 -1.56
N ALA A 209 -1.75 19.74 -0.67
CA ALA A 209 -3.07 20.30 -0.95
C ALA A 209 -3.05 21.28 -2.15
N LEU A 210 -1.95 22.01 -2.33
CA LEU A 210 -1.77 22.93 -3.44
C LEU A 210 -1.48 22.24 -4.77
N TRP A 211 -0.64 21.18 -4.77
CA TRP A 211 -0.12 20.63 -6.01
C TRP A 211 -0.75 19.30 -6.43
N LEU A 212 -1.35 18.58 -5.50
CA LEU A 212 -1.99 17.28 -5.79
C LEU A 212 -3.06 17.39 -6.88
N PRO A 213 -3.93 18.43 -6.94
CA PRO A 213 -4.90 18.55 -8.02
C PRO A 213 -4.25 18.60 -9.41
N VAL A 214 -3.12 19.30 -9.55
CA VAL A 214 -2.37 19.39 -10.81
C VAL A 214 -1.79 18.03 -11.20
N TRP A 215 -1.21 17.31 -10.25
CA TRP A 215 -0.66 15.97 -10.54
C TRP A 215 -1.75 14.94 -10.83
N LEU A 216 -2.92 15.06 -10.20
CA LEU A 216 -4.07 14.20 -10.53
C LEU A 216 -4.53 14.41 -11.98
N ASP A 217 -4.61 15.67 -12.45
CA ASP A 217 -4.93 15.99 -13.83
C ASP A 217 -3.88 15.44 -14.80
N ASP A 218 -2.59 15.64 -14.53
CA ASP A 218 -1.50 15.16 -15.38
C ASP A 218 -1.53 13.63 -15.54
N TRP A 219 -1.67 12.88 -14.44
CA TRP A 219 -1.68 11.41 -14.49
C TRP A 219 -2.99 10.86 -15.07
N LEU A 220 -4.10 11.57 -14.89
CA LEU A 220 -5.38 11.27 -15.55
C LEU A 220 -5.24 11.40 -17.07
N ASP A 221 -4.68 12.51 -17.56
CA ASP A 221 -4.49 12.77 -18.99
C ASP A 221 -3.52 11.77 -19.64
N LEU A 222 -2.50 11.36 -18.89
CA LEU A 222 -1.54 10.35 -19.33
C LEU A 222 -2.06 8.91 -19.23
N GLY A 223 -3.24 8.70 -18.63
CA GLY A 223 -3.79 7.35 -18.41
C GLY A 223 -2.91 6.46 -17.57
N ARG A 224 -2.18 7.01 -16.58
CA ARG A 224 -1.28 6.30 -15.65
C ARG A 224 -2.06 5.92 -14.40
N TRP A 225 -2.87 4.87 -14.51
CA TRP A 225 -3.89 4.53 -13.53
C TRP A 225 -3.33 4.08 -12.18
N ASP A 226 -2.21 3.36 -12.20
CA ASP A 226 -1.55 2.91 -10.98
C ASP A 226 -1.15 4.12 -10.11
N LEU A 227 -0.39 5.04 -10.66
CA LEU A 227 0.07 6.23 -9.93
C LEU A 227 -1.09 7.20 -9.62
N LEU A 228 -2.07 7.35 -10.52
CA LEU A 228 -3.28 8.11 -10.22
C LEU A 228 -4.00 7.54 -9.00
N GLY A 229 -4.14 6.22 -8.92
CA GLY A 229 -4.73 5.54 -7.77
C GLY A 229 -3.97 5.79 -6.47
N GLU A 230 -2.64 5.74 -6.50
CA GLU A 230 -1.81 6.06 -5.33
C GLU A 230 -1.93 7.54 -4.91
N LEU A 231 -2.07 8.48 -5.87
CA LEU A 231 -2.33 9.89 -5.55
C LEU A 231 -3.73 10.10 -4.95
N LEU A 232 -4.74 9.33 -5.38
CA LEU A 232 -6.05 9.33 -4.72
C LEU A 232 -5.98 8.82 -3.27
N VAL A 233 -5.06 7.88 -2.97
CA VAL A 233 -4.75 7.50 -1.58
C VAL A 233 -4.09 8.64 -0.84
N VAL A 234 -3.15 9.36 -1.46
CA VAL A 234 -2.52 10.56 -0.86
C VAL A 234 -3.57 11.61 -0.50
N ASP A 235 -4.50 11.90 -1.42
CA ASP A 235 -5.63 12.81 -1.14
C ASP A 235 -6.41 12.38 0.11
N ALA A 236 -6.79 11.11 0.20
CA ALA A 236 -7.50 10.57 1.36
C ALA A 236 -6.67 10.59 2.66
N CYS A 237 -5.33 10.68 2.58
CA CYS A 237 -4.43 10.85 3.73
C CYS A 237 -4.29 12.30 4.19
N LEU A 238 -4.73 13.29 3.41
CA LEU A 238 -4.67 14.70 3.81
C LEU A 238 -5.63 15.00 4.97
N PRO A 239 -5.35 16.03 5.77
CA PRO A 239 -6.29 16.50 6.79
C PRO A 239 -7.67 16.84 6.22
N GLU A 240 -7.69 17.48 5.05
CA GLU A 240 -8.89 17.88 4.30
C GLU A 240 -8.83 17.30 2.88
N PRO A 241 -9.30 16.06 2.65
CA PRO A 241 -9.29 15.43 1.34
C PRO A 241 -10.29 16.09 0.38
N THR A 242 -9.90 16.24 -0.88
CA THR A 242 -10.78 16.84 -1.91
C THR A 242 -11.74 15.84 -2.52
N LEU A 243 -11.36 14.56 -2.58
CA LEU A 243 -12.06 13.48 -3.27
C LEU A 243 -12.43 13.88 -4.71
N ASP A 244 -11.45 14.40 -5.44
CA ASP A 244 -11.64 15.04 -6.75
C ASP A 244 -12.56 14.22 -7.68
N PRO A 245 -13.75 14.78 -8.08
CA PRO A 245 -14.72 14.01 -8.84
C PRO A 245 -14.27 13.66 -10.26
N ALA A 246 -13.39 14.48 -10.89
CA ALA A 246 -12.89 14.22 -12.24
C ALA A 246 -11.87 13.09 -12.22
N ALA A 247 -10.92 13.14 -11.28
CA ALA A 247 -9.93 12.08 -11.08
C ALA A 247 -10.61 10.74 -10.76
N TRP A 248 -11.60 10.73 -9.86
CA TRP A 248 -12.36 9.52 -9.54
C TRP A 248 -13.19 9.02 -10.74
N ALA A 249 -13.77 9.90 -11.54
CA ALA A 249 -14.52 9.50 -12.72
C ALA A 249 -13.63 8.85 -13.79
N GLY A 250 -12.47 9.43 -14.04
CA GLY A 250 -11.48 8.87 -14.95
C GLY A 250 -10.93 7.53 -14.47
N PHE A 251 -10.57 7.44 -13.18
CA PHE A 251 -10.09 6.21 -12.56
C PHE A 251 -11.13 5.08 -12.62
N ALA A 252 -12.39 5.38 -12.29
CA ALA A 252 -13.50 4.42 -12.42
C ALA A 252 -13.77 4.00 -13.87
N GLY A 253 -13.55 4.92 -14.82
CA GLY A 253 -13.70 4.66 -16.26
C GLY A 253 -12.64 3.71 -16.82
N ALA A 254 -11.45 3.67 -16.22
CA ALA A 254 -10.36 2.76 -16.60
C ALA A 254 -10.55 1.34 -16.08
N GLN A 255 -11.26 1.17 -14.95
CA GLN A 255 -11.49 -0.12 -14.33
C GLN A 255 -12.34 -1.04 -15.23
N GLN A 256 -11.90 -2.27 -15.42
CA GLN A 256 -12.62 -3.27 -16.20
C GLN A 256 -13.92 -3.73 -15.52
N GLN A 257 -14.79 -4.37 -16.31
CA GLN A 257 -16.10 -4.84 -15.80
C GLN A 257 -15.96 -5.90 -14.70
N ASP A 258 -14.93 -6.75 -14.78
CA ASP A 258 -14.58 -7.75 -13.77
C ASP A 258 -13.92 -7.16 -12.52
N GLY A 259 -13.47 -5.93 -12.56
CA GLY A 259 -12.85 -5.21 -11.44
C GLY A 259 -11.34 -5.02 -11.54
N ALA A 260 -10.68 -5.63 -12.53
CA ALA A 260 -9.26 -5.41 -12.78
C ALA A 260 -8.96 -3.94 -13.11
N MET A 261 -7.82 -3.43 -12.65
CA MET A 261 -7.34 -2.10 -12.97
C MET A 261 -6.04 -2.23 -13.78
N PRO A 262 -5.95 -1.65 -15.00
CA PRO A 262 -4.69 -1.64 -15.74
C PRO A 262 -3.68 -0.70 -15.07
N VAL A 263 -2.39 -0.92 -15.32
CA VAL A 263 -1.31 -0.01 -14.86
C VAL A 263 -1.41 1.34 -15.58
N MET A 264 -1.60 1.28 -16.91
CA MET A 264 -1.68 2.45 -17.77
C MET A 264 -2.44 2.10 -19.06
N GLY A 265 -3.09 3.08 -19.65
CA GLY A 265 -3.84 2.91 -20.90
C GLY A 265 -4.94 1.85 -20.77
N GLY A 266 -4.87 0.80 -21.60
CA GLY A 266 -5.79 -0.36 -21.58
C GLY A 266 -5.20 -1.58 -20.90
N MET A 267 -5.99 -2.67 -20.89
CA MET A 267 -5.53 -3.95 -20.34
C MET A 267 -4.35 -4.52 -21.14
N PRO A 268 -3.35 -5.11 -20.43
CA PRO A 268 -2.25 -5.77 -21.12
C PRO A 268 -2.72 -7.03 -21.87
N GLU A 269 -2.01 -7.36 -22.95
CA GLU A 269 -2.18 -8.63 -23.66
C GLU A 269 -1.25 -9.69 -23.06
N GLY A 270 -1.70 -10.94 -22.98
CA GLY A 270 -0.89 -12.04 -22.48
C GLY A 270 -1.73 -13.21 -21.99
N ASP A 271 -1.09 -14.23 -21.45
CA ASP A 271 -1.76 -15.28 -20.70
C ASP A 271 -2.22 -14.77 -19.31
N GLU A 272 -3.04 -15.56 -18.65
CA GLU A 272 -3.67 -15.19 -17.37
C GLU A 272 -2.63 -14.84 -16.29
N GLU A 273 -1.50 -15.55 -16.21
CA GLU A 273 -0.45 -15.31 -15.23
C GLU A 273 0.29 -14.00 -15.51
N SER A 274 0.68 -13.76 -16.77
CA SER A 274 1.34 -12.52 -17.19
C SER A 274 0.43 -11.30 -17.01
N VAL A 275 -0.87 -11.43 -17.31
CA VAL A 275 -1.84 -10.36 -17.08
C VAL A 275 -2.02 -10.10 -15.59
N PHE A 276 -2.15 -11.16 -14.77
CA PHE A 276 -2.25 -11.03 -13.32
C PHE A 276 -1.08 -10.25 -12.73
N ASP A 277 0.16 -10.59 -13.11
CA ASP A 277 1.38 -9.94 -12.62
C ASP A 277 1.43 -8.43 -12.91
N LEU A 278 0.78 -7.99 -13.99
CA LEU A 278 0.72 -6.59 -14.36
C LEU A 278 -0.44 -5.83 -13.69
N VAL A 279 -1.56 -6.50 -13.38
CA VAL A 279 -2.77 -5.80 -12.94
C VAL A 279 -3.11 -5.98 -11.45
N TYR A 280 -2.49 -6.95 -10.74
CA TYR A 280 -2.81 -7.17 -9.33
C TYR A 280 -2.52 -5.94 -8.47
N HIS A 281 -1.38 -5.27 -8.70
CA HIS A 281 -0.97 -4.09 -7.92
C HIS A 281 -1.93 -2.91 -8.10
N PRO A 282 -2.20 -2.40 -9.33
CA PRO A 282 -3.16 -1.31 -9.50
C PRO A 282 -4.58 -1.67 -9.05
N THR A 283 -4.96 -2.96 -9.09
CA THR A 283 -6.25 -3.41 -8.54
C THR A 283 -6.25 -3.37 -7.01
N LEU A 284 -5.14 -3.72 -6.35
CA LEU A 284 -4.96 -3.49 -4.90
C LEU A 284 -5.04 -2.00 -4.55
N VAL A 285 -4.39 -1.15 -5.34
CA VAL A 285 -4.43 0.31 -5.16
C VAL A 285 -5.85 0.85 -5.32
N ALA A 286 -6.63 0.34 -6.29
CA ALA A 286 -8.04 0.74 -6.45
C ALA A 286 -8.89 0.40 -5.22
N ALA A 287 -8.72 -0.80 -4.66
CA ALA A 287 -9.40 -1.19 -3.44
C ALA A 287 -8.95 -0.34 -2.22
N PHE A 288 -7.67 -0.02 -2.14
CA PHE A 288 -7.07 0.81 -1.09
C PHE A 288 -7.59 2.25 -1.13
N ALA A 289 -7.49 2.91 -2.29
CA ALA A 289 -7.95 4.28 -2.48
C ALA A 289 -9.43 4.43 -2.13
N SER A 290 -10.26 3.50 -2.63
CA SER A 290 -11.69 3.48 -2.33
C SER A 290 -11.96 3.32 -0.83
N ALA A 291 -11.28 2.40 -0.14
CA ALA A 291 -11.51 2.16 1.29
C ALA A 291 -11.21 3.40 2.14
N LEU A 292 -10.08 4.08 1.88
CA LEU A 292 -9.72 5.30 2.59
C LEU A 292 -10.65 6.46 2.25
N ALA A 293 -10.93 6.69 0.97
CA ALA A 293 -11.81 7.78 0.54
C ALA A 293 -13.22 7.66 1.15
N LEU A 294 -13.76 6.44 1.20
CA LEU A 294 -15.06 6.19 1.85
C LEU A 294 -15.01 6.40 3.37
N SER A 295 -13.95 5.95 4.03
CA SER A 295 -13.77 6.15 5.48
C SER A 295 -13.73 7.65 5.81
N ARG A 296 -13.01 8.45 5.00
CA ARG A 296 -12.95 9.91 5.16
C ARG A 296 -14.31 10.56 4.92
N ALA A 297 -14.97 10.25 3.80
CA ALA A 297 -16.30 10.79 3.48
C ALA A 297 -17.35 10.48 4.56
N LEU A 298 -17.31 9.28 5.14
CA LEU A 298 -18.23 8.90 6.22
C LEU A 298 -17.90 9.62 7.53
N SER A 299 -16.62 9.85 7.82
CA SER A 299 -16.19 10.58 9.01
C SER A 299 -16.65 12.05 8.95
N ASP A 300 -16.55 12.68 7.78
CA ASP A 300 -17.02 14.07 7.58
C ASP A 300 -18.55 14.20 7.74
N LEU A 301 -19.30 13.20 7.26
CA LEU A 301 -20.76 13.16 7.43
C LEU A 301 -21.18 12.94 8.89
N ALA A 302 -20.34 12.28 9.69
CA ALA A 302 -20.61 12.02 11.11
C ALA A 302 -20.16 13.18 12.03
N ALA A 303 -19.34 14.11 11.53
CA ALA A 303 -18.90 15.27 12.29
C ALA A 303 -20.08 16.21 12.59
N PRO A 304 -20.23 16.73 13.83
CA PRO A 304 -21.27 17.71 14.12
C PRO A 304 -21.05 18.97 13.29
N ALA A 305 -22.16 19.52 12.74
CA ALA A 305 -22.08 20.78 11.99
C ALA A 305 -21.37 21.85 12.82
N PRO A 306 -20.49 22.65 12.22
CA PRO A 306 -19.83 23.74 12.93
C PRO A 306 -20.88 24.68 13.53
N ALA A 307 -20.71 24.98 14.83
CA ALA A 307 -21.64 25.80 15.62
C ALA A 307 -21.69 27.26 15.15
#